data_09899e1318e3adfcba6a93193ae33ab9
#
_entry.id   09899e1318e3adfcba6a93193ae33ab9
#
_cell.length_a   1.000
_cell.length_b   1.000
_cell.length_c   1.000
_cell.angle_alpha   90.00
_cell.angle_beta   90.00
_cell.angle_gamma   90.00
#
_symmetry.space_group_name_H-M   'P 1'
#
loop_
_entity.id
_entity.type
_entity.pdbx_description
1 polymer ?
#
loop_
_entity_poly.entity_id
_entity_poly.type
_entity_poly.pdbx_seq_one_letter_code
_entity_poly.pdbx_strand_id
1 'polypeptide(L)'
;MINRVILLGCWLGGLWISSCTSRPGVSSREFRRQVAESPVFAQSFTGFAICDPERDEIVYEYQADKYYTPASNTKIFTLFASLVMLGDSIPAFQYEQRGDSLIFSGTGDPMLLHPDAQSIDTTYHQAGYRFLQQHRGPLFYLERPIQDSPLGPGWAWDDYGYYYSTEKSGMPIYANVVRFQFKKFVPKPLAYPSYFSSFIDGFADTTLYPTYVQRAQHSNRFVYGAKEDTLAFTKDVPFIQSTTTFMRLLEDTLGREVQLYRKPYYPLAQTQYNIPSDSVYRRMMQLSDNFVAEQLLLMCSSAQKDTLSTEWTIDYMTENYLNDLPDRPVWVDGSGLSRYNMQTPRTMVSVLQKVDSLLGDERIRIIFPAGGVSGTVEDWYANPVGEPYIFAKTGTLSGKHCLSGFLYTRRGKKLIFSFMHNNYVTSSSVFKVEMERILRRVYEEY
;
A
#
# COMPACT_ATOMS: atom_id res chain seq x y z
N MET A 1 74.53 18.02 61.46
CA MET A 1 73.81 16.74 61.54
C MET A 1 72.44 16.95 60.88
N ILE A 2 72.33 16.57 59.64
CA ILE A 2 71.12 16.76 58.85
C ILE A 2 70.69 15.38 58.31
N ASN A 3 69.58 14.85 58.81
CA ASN A 3 69.00 13.62 58.37
C ASN A 3 68.24 13.84 57.06
N ARG A 4 68.62 13.11 56.02
CA ARG A 4 67.84 13.02 54.75
C ARG A 4 66.84 11.85 54.88
N VAL A 5 65.54 12.16 54.76
CA VAL A 5 64.46 11.19 54.58
C VAL A 5 64.29 11.00 53.11
N ILE A 6 64.42 9.75 52.63
CA ILE A 6 64.12 9.34 51.24
C ILE A 6 62.69 8.86 51.20
N LEU A 7 61.84 9.56 50.46
CA LEU A 7 60.46 9.13 50.12
C LEU A 7 60.48 8.26 48.85
N LEU A 8 60.18 6.97 48.99
CA LEU A 8 59.91 6.06 47.88
C LEU A 8 58.48 6.30 47.41
N GLY A 9 58.31 6.85 46.21
CA GLY A 9 57.04 6.95 45.52
C GLY A 9 56.66 5.62 44.82
N CYS A 10 55.62 4.95 45.31
CA CYS A 10 55.01 3.82 44.60
C CYS A 10 54.14 4.32 43.42
N TRP A 11 54.63 4.07 42.22
CA TRP A 11 53.78 4.20 41.02
C TRP A 11 52.84 2.98 40.88
N LEU A 12 51.59 3.14 41.22
CA LEU A 12 50.50 2.19 40.84
C LEU A 12 50.10 2.48 39.40
N GLY A 13 50.66 1.72 38.48
CA GLY A 13 50.23 1.68 37.10
C GLY A 13 48.85 1.03 37.01
N GLY A 14 47.82 1.83 36.86
CA GLY A 14 46.48 1.35 36.55
C GLY A 14 46.47 0.75 35.14
N LEU A 15 46.41 -0.58 35.03
CA LEU A 15 46.05 -1.28 33.79
C LEU A 15 44.58 -0.97 33.46
N TRP A 16 44.35 -0.07 32.52
CA TRP A 16 43.07 0.05 31.85
C TRP A 16 42.88 -1.18 30.96
N ILE A 17 42.19 -2.20 31.49
CA ILE A 17 41.67 -3.30 30.68
C ILE A 17 40.53 -2.70 29.90
N SER A 18 40.79 -2.24 28.66
CA SER A 18 39.75 -2.00 27.68
C SER A 18 39.07 -3.33 27.44
N SER A 19 37.96 -3.56 28.14
CA SER A 19 37.07 -4.65 27.86
C SER A 19 36.48 -4.41 26.47
N CYS A 20 37.11 -4.99 25.45
CA CYS A 20 36.44 -5.22 24.19
C CYS A 20 35.26 -6.15 24.47
N THR A 21 34.10 -5.58 24.79
CA THR A 21 32.85 -6.34 24.73
C THR A 21 32.66 -6.79 23.28
N SER A 22 33.09 -8.01 22.99
CA SER A 22 32.76 -8.71 21.75
C SER A 22 31.23 -8.70 21.64
N ARG A 23 30.72 -7.96 20.67
CA ARG A 23 29.30 -7.95 20.39
C ARG A 23 28.87 -9.38 20.06
N PRO A 24 27.96 -10.01 20.82
CA PRO A 24 27.37 -11.25 20.39
C PRO A 24 26.38 -10.89 19.29
N GLY A 25 26.74 -11.18 18.06
CA GLY A 25 25.91 -10.97 16.87
C GLY A 25 26.55 -11.67 15.68
N VAL A 26 25.73 -12.07 14.72
CA VAL A 26 26.24 -12.62 13.46
C VAL A 26 27.13 -11.60 12.80
N SER A 27 28.36 -11.97 12.43
CA SER A 27 29.21 -11.05 11.66
C SER A 27 28.57 -10.78 10.30
N SER A 28 28.74 -9.56 9.77
CA SER A 28 28.23 -9.20 8.43
C SER A 28 28.71 -10.17 7.35
N ARG A 29 29.94 -10.69 7.47
CA ARG A 29 30.50 -11.70 6.57
C ARG A 29 29.76 -13.03 6.64
N GLU A 30 29.43 -13.50 7.83
CA GLU A 30 28.72 -14.77 8.04
C GLU A 30 27.27 -14.64 7.56
N PHE A 31 26.62 -13.52 7.84
CA PHE A 31 25.26 -13.24 7.36
C PHE A 31 25.20 -13.23 5.82
N ARG A 32 26.12 -12.50 5.17
CA ARG A 32 26.24 -12.47 3.70
C ARG A 32 26.44 -13.88 3.13
N ARG A 33 27.27 -14.70 3.78
CA ARG A 33 27.51 -16.09 3.38
C ARG A 33 26.23 -16.92 3.48
N GLN A 34 25.45 -16.80 4.53
CA GLN A 34 24.18 -17.55 4.68
C GLN A 34 23.16 -17.21 3.61
N VAL A 35 23.04 -15.93 3.24
CA VAL A 35 22.17 -15.51 2.15
C VAL A 35 22.68 -16.05 0.81
N ALA A 36 24.00 -15.94 0.55
CA ALA A 36 24.61 -16.34 -0.71
C ALA A 36 24.61 -17.88 -0.91
N GLU A 37 24.75 -18.65 0.15
CA GLU A 37 24.82 -20.12 0.11
C GLU A 37 23.45 -20.80 0.33
N SER A 38 22.38 -20.02 0.51
CA SER A 38 21.03 -20.59 0.65
C SER A 38 20.60 -21.29 -0.64
N PRO A 39 20.29 -22.61 -0.59
CA PRO A 39 19.85 -23.34 -1.78
C PRO A 39 18.50 -22.83 -2.32
N VAL A 40 17.69 -22.16 -1.47
CA VAL A 40 16.44 -21.52 -1.87
C VAL A 40 16.71 -20.29 -2.70
N PHE A 41 17.63 -19.43 -2.23
CA PHE A 41 17.94 -18.16 -2.89
C PHE A 41 18.81 -18.33 -4.14
N ALA A 42 19.58 -19.43 -4.23
CA ALA A 42 20.43 -19.73 -5.39
C ALA A 42 19.67 -19.86 -6.71
N GLN A 43 18.34 -20.11 -6.65
CA GLN A 43 17.49 -20.24 -7.84
C GLN A 43 16.76 -18.95 -8.20
N SER A 44 17.16 -17.82 -7.61
CA SER A 44 16.54 -16.50 -7.85
C SER A 44 17.58 -15.39 -7.85
N PHE A 45 17.24 -14.25 -8.40
CA PHE A 45 17.97 -13.03 -8.08
C PHE A 45 17.53 -12.55 -6.71
N THR A 46 18.45 -12.49 -5.76
CA THR A 46 18.18 -12.12 -4.37
C THR A 46 18.98 -10.88 -4.00
N GLY A 47 18.29 -9.89 -3.42
CA GLY A 47 18.89 -8.69 -2.85
C GLY A 47 18.39 -8.46 -1.42
N PHE A 48 19.28 -7.94 -0.59
CA PHE A 48 18.97 -7.75 0.81
C PHE A 48 19.77 -6.60 1.42
N ALA A 49 19.10 -5.80 2.28
CA ALA A 49 19.74 -4.77 3.10
C ALA A 49 19.05 -4.69 4.46
N ILE A 50 19.83 -4.54 5.54
CA ILE A 50 19.35 -4.13 6.87
C ILE A 50 20.17 -2.93 7.33
N CYS A 51 19.47 -1.91 7.85
CA CYS A 51 20.01 -0.71 8.46
C CYS A 51 19.71 -0.66 9.96
N ASP A 52 20.68 -0.23 10.75
CA ASP A 52 20.47 0.26 12.11
C ASP A 52 20.22 1.79 12.03
N PRO A 53 18.96 2.27 12.16
CA PRO A 53 18.64 3.68 11.99
C PRO A 53 19.23 4.57 13.09
N GLU A 54 19.56 4.05 14.28
CA GLU A 54 20.21 4.82 15.34
C GLU A 54 21.65 5.20 14.99
N ARG A 55 22.27 4.42 14.09
CA ARG A 55 23.65 4.63 13.65
C ARG A 55 23.76 5.18 12.23
N ASP A 56 22.63 5.16 11.52
CA ASP A 56 22.57 5.42 10.07
C ASP A 56 23.55 4.54 9.29
N GLU A 57 23.59 3.23 9.61
CA GLU A 57 24.55 2.27 9.07
C GLU A 57 23.85 1.03 8.48
N ILE A 58 24.21 0.64 7.26
CA ILE A 58 23.84 -0.66 6.70
C ILE A 58 24.68 -1.74 7.39
N VAL A 59 24.04 -2.52 8.27
CA VAL A 59 24.71 -3.55 9.08
C VAL A 59 24.86 -4.88 8.35
N TYR A 60 23.91 -5.20 7.47
CA TYR A 60 23.93 -6.39 6.63
C TYR A 60 23.46 -6.05 5.22
N GLU A 61 24.13 -6.58 4.20
CA GLU A 61 23.72 -6.42 2.81
C GLU A 61 24.18 -7.58 1.92
N TYR A 62 23.39 -7.85 0.89
CA TYR A 62 23.73 -8.76 -0.21
C TYR A 62 23.08 -8.27 -1.50
N GLN A 63 23.87 -7.98 -2.55
CA GLN A 63 23.39 -7.41 -3.81
C GLN A 63 22.39 -6.25 -3.63
N ALA A 64 22.65 -5.42 -2.61
CA ALA A 64 21.75 -4.34 -2.19
C ALA A 64 21.69 -3.16 -3.19
N ASP A 65 22.63 -3.11 -4.12
CA ASP A 65 22.74 -2.13 -5.23
C ASP A 65 22.10 -2.60 -6.55
N LYS A 66 21.53 -3.81 -6.59
CA LYS A 66 20.89 -4.34 -7.80
C LYS A 66 19.41 -3.98 -7.83
N TYR A 67 18.88 -3.78 -9.05
CA TYR A 67 17.48 -3.44 -9.27
C TYR A 67 16.59 -4.68 -9.33
N TYR A 68 15.49 -4.61 -8.60
CA TYR A 68 14.46 -5.64 -8.51
C TYR A 68 13.10 -5.03 -8.82
N THR A 69 12.18 -5.82 -9.40
CA THR A 69 10.77 -5.48 -9.45
C THR A 69 10.19 -5.64 -8.04
N PRO A 70 9.77 -4.55 -7.37
CA PRO A 70 9.40 -4.56 -5.96
C PRO A 70 8.00 -5.10 -5.69
N ALA A 71 7.18 -5.24 -6.72
CA ALA A 71 5.75 -5.50 -6.59
C ALA A 71 5.12 -4.52 -5.58
N SER A 72 4.20 -4.95 -4.73
CA SER A 72 3.51 -4.08 -3.76
C SER A 72 4.40 -3.44 -2.69
N ASN A 73 5.71 -3.67 -2.66
CA ASN A 73 6.62 -2.86 -1.86
C ASN A 73 6.71 -1.40 -2.38
N THR A 74 6.33 -1.16 -3.64
CA THR A 74 6.15 0.20 -4.20
C THR A 74 5.19 1.05 -3.36
N LYS A 75 4.21 0.44 -2.69
CA LYS A 75 3.28 1.14 -1.79
C LYS A 75 3.97 1.87 -0.62
N ILE A 76 5.22 1.53 -0.31
CA ILE A 76 6.03 2.27 0.67
C ILE A 76 6.37 3.67 0.14
N PHE A 77 6.65 3.80 -1.15
CA PHE A 77 6.84 5.11 -1.80
C PHE A 77 5.54 5.91 -1.84
N THR A 78 4.42 5.24 -2.15
CA THR A 78 3.08 5.85 -2.14
C THR A 78 2.70 6.32 -0.73
N LEU A 79 2.99 5.52 0.31
CA LEU A 79 2.80 5.91 1.70
C LEU A 79 3.63 7.15 2.03
N PHE A 80 4.91 7.17 1.64
CA PHE A 80 5.78 8.31 1.87
C PHE A 80 5.26 9.59 1.19
N ALA A 81 4.86 9.51 -0.08
CA ALA A 81 4.27 10.64 -0.79
C ALA A 81 2.99 11.14 -0.10
N SER A 82 2.13 10.21 0.33
CA SER A 82 0.88 10.56 1.02
C SER A 82 1.14 11.21 2.38
N LEU A 83 2.13 10.75 3.14
CA LEU A 83 2.52 11.35 4.42
C LEU A 83 3.08 12.77 4.26
N VAL A 84 3.78 13.05 3.14
CA VAL A 84 4.35 14.36 2.85
C VAL A 84 3.29 15.34 2.34
N MET A 85 2.35 14.89 1.51
CA MET A 85 1.49 15.77 0.72
C MET A 85 0.04 15.85 1.19
N LEU A 86 -0.46 14.83 1.90
CA LEU A 86 -1.82 14.80 2.43
C LEU A 86 -1.80 15.07 3.93
N GLY A 87 -2.84 15.73 4.42
CA GLY A 87 -3.00 16.00 5.86
C GLY A 87 -3.54 14.80 6.65
N ASP A 88 -4.01 15.08 7.87
CA ASP A 88 -4.50 14.06 8.82
C ASP A 88 -5.83 13.45 8.43
N SER A 89 -6.54 14.04 7.47
CA SER A 89 -7.83 13.55 6.96
C SER A 89 -7.87 13.60 5.44
N ILE A 90 -8.49 12.59 4.84
CA ILE A 90 -8.64 12.47 3.39
C ILE A 90 -9.65 13.50 2.88
N PRO A 91 -9.27 14.39 1.93
CA PRO A 91 -10.20 15.28 1.25
C PRO A 91 -11.11 14.48 0.30
N ALA A 92 -12.42 14.42 0.62
CA ALA A 92 -13.40 13.70 -0.19
C ALA A 92 -13.65 14.37 -1.55
N PHE A 93 -13.92 15.68 -1.50
CA PHE A 93 -14.15 16.52 -2.68
C PHE A 93 -14.02 17.99 -2.33
N GLN A 94 -13.77 18.81 -3.32
CA GLN A 94 -13.88 20.26 -3.21
C GLN A 94 -15.31 20.69 -3.56
N TYR A 95 -15.78 21.81 -2.99
CA TYR A 95 -17.10 22.32 -3.28
C TYR A 95 -17.21 23.85 -3.15
N GLU A 96 -18.26 24.39 -3.76
CA GLU A 96 -18.67 25.77 -3.68
C GLU A 96 -20.19 25.84 -3.64
N GLN A 97 -20.75 26.69 -2.77
CA GLN A 97 -22.17 26.94 -2.71
C GLN A 97 -22.49 28.25 -3.46
N ARG A 98 -23.42 28.17 -4.41
CA ARG A 98 -23.95 29.32 -5.17
C ARG A 98 -25.46 29.42 -5.01
N GLY A 99 -25.89 30.35 -4.15
CA GLY A 99 -27.29 30.41 -3.74
C GLY A 99 -27.71 29.13 -3.02
N ASP A 100 -28.71 28.45 -3.56
CA ASP A 100 -29.19 27.15 -3.08
C ASP A 100 -28.48 25.95 -3.71
N SER A 101 -27.65 26.18 -4.72
CA SER A 101 -26.98 25.14 -5.49
C SER A 101 -25.61 24.80 -4.91
N LEU A 102 -25.23 23.54 -4.94
CA LEU A 102 -23.91 23.04 -4.56
C LEU A 102 -23.18 22.52 -5.82
N ILE A 103 -22.00 23.10 -6.08
CA ILE A 103 -21.06 22.61 -7.10
C ILE A 103 -19.99 21.85 -6.37
N PHE A 104 -19.67 20.62 -6.79
CA PHE A 104 -18.65 19.78 -6.18
C PHE A 104 -17.78 19.07 -7.22
N SER A 105 -16.54 18.76 -6.84
CA SER A 105 -15.53 18.16 -7.72
C SER A 105 -14.63 17.20 -6.96
N GLY A 106 -14.34 16.05 -7.54
CA GLY A 106 -13.55 14.98 -6.91
C GLY A 106 -12.08 15.36 -6.67
N THR A 107 -11.51 14.71 -5.68
CA THR A 107 -10.08 14.80 -5.32
C THR A 107 -9.32 13.50 -5.58
N GLY A 108 -10.02 12.47 -6.04
CA GLY A 108 -9.49 11.11 -6.14
C GLY A 108 -9.76 10.24 -4.91
N ASP A 109 -10.53 10.69 -3.92
CA ASP A 109 -10.82 9.93 -2.68
C ASP A 109 -11.43 8.54 -2.98
N PRO A 110 -10.74 7.43 -2.60
CA PRO A 110 -11.25 6.08 -2.83
C PRO A 110 -12.39 5.68 -1.87
N MET A 111 -12.73 6.51 -0.89
CA MET A 111 -13.55 6.12 0.25
C MET A 111 -15.04 6.46 0.12
N LEU A 112 -15.46 7.19 -0.93
CA LEU A 112 -16.88 7.51 -1.12
C LEU A 112 -17.70 6.23 -1.35
N LEU A 113 -18.57 5.91 -0.38
CA LEU A 113 -19.41 4.70 -0.37
C LEU A 113 -18.60 3.40 -0.53
N HIS A 114 -17.35 3.38 -0.10
CA HIS A 114 -16.50 2.19 -0.18
C HIS A 114 -17.17 0.99 0.52
N PRO A 115 -17.26 -0.20 -0.14
CA PRO A 115 -18.00 -1.35 0.39
C PRO A 115 -17.47 -1.92 1.71
N ASP A 116 -16.21 -1.64 2.05
CA ASP A 116 -15.57 -2.06 3.31
C ASP A 116 -15.33 -0.88 4.27
N ALA A 117 -15.95 0.26 4.05
CA ALA A 117 -15.65 1.49 4.80
C ALA A 117 -15.74 1.30 6.33
N GLN A 118 -16.76 0.58 6.82
CA GLN A 118 -16.90 0.32 8.26
C GLN A 118 -15.83 -0.60 8.83
N SER A 119 -15.27 -1.51 8.04
CA SER A 119 -14.16 -2.36 8.49
C SER A 119 -12.83 -1.63 8.46
N ILE A 120 -12.73 -0.58 7.64
CA ILE A 120 -11.55 0.29 7.55
C ILE A 120 -11.47 1.18 8.78
N ASP A 121 -12.60 1.79 9.13
CA ASP A 121 -12.73 2.66 10.29
C ASP A 121 -14.13 2.53 10.88
N THR A 122 -14.25 2.03 12.11
CA THR A 122 -15.54 1.86 12.79
C THR A 122 -16.23 3.18 13.10
N THR A 123 -15.49 4.28 13.11
CA THR A 123 -16.02 5.65 13.29
C THR A 123 -16.44 6.30 11.98
N TYR A 124 -16.21 5.61 10.86
CA TYR A 124 -16.54 6.11 9.53
C TYR A 124 -18.05 6.35 9.38
N HIS A 125 -18.39 7.60 9.15
CA HIS A 125 -19.79 8.04 9.04
C HIS A 125 -20.16 8.45 7.62
N GLN A 126 -19.38 8.10 6.61
CA GLN A 126 -19.60 8.50 5.22
C GLN A 126 -19.79 10.03 5.07
N ALA A 127 -18.89 10.80 5.68
CA ALA A 127 -19.05 12.25 5.80
C ALA A 127 -19.27 12.94 4.44
N GLY A 128 -18.52 12.55 3.41
CA GLY A 128 -18.70 13.08 2.07
C GLY A 128 -20.08 12.78 1.48
N TYR A 129 -20.56 11.53 1.60
CA TYR A 129 -21.91 11.16 1.13
C TYR A 129 -23.02 11.88 1.89
N ARG A 130 -22.92 11.91 3.24
CA ARG A 130 -23.90 12.60 4.09
C ARG A 130 -23.99 14.09 3.80
N PHE A 131 -22.86 14.73 3.53
CA PHE A 131 -22.82 16.12 3.14
C PHE A 131 -23.65 16.37 1.88
N LEU A 132 -23.46 15.57 0.82
CA LEU A 132 -24.24 15.67 -0.40
C LEU A 132 -25.72 15.34 -0.17
N GLN A 133 -26.03 14.33 0.67
CA GLN A 133 -27.39 13.91 1.01
C GLN A 133 -28.16 15.00 1.77
N GLN A 134 -27.51 15.69 2.69
CA GLN A 134 -28.13 16.72 3.53
C GLN A 134 -28.37 18.03 2.78
N HIS A 135 -27.64 18.31 1.71
CA HIS A 135 -27.84 19.49 0.90
C HIS A 135 -29.21 19.41 0.20
N ARG A 136 -30.04 20.45 0.35
CA ARG A 136 -31.45 20.46 -0.16
C ARG A 136 -31.59 20.98 -1.59
N GLY A 137 -30.69 21.85 -2.02
CA GLY A 137 -30.70 22.46 -3.34
C GLY A 137 -30.15 21.56 -4.43
N PRO A 138 -30.11 22.04 -5.69
CA PRO A 138 -29.51 21.33 -6.81
C PRO A 138 -28.07 20.95 -6.59
N LEU A 139 -27.67 19.76 -7.08
CA LEU A 139 -26.30 19.26 -7.06
C LEU A 139 -25.69 19.32 -8.46
N PHE A 140 -24.52 19.91 -8.57
CA PHE A 140 -23.77 20.00 -9.81
C PHE A 140 -22.38 19.39 -9.65
N TYR A 141 -22.08 18.37 -10.46
CA TYR A 141 -20.75 17.78 -10.53
C TYR A 141 -19.90 18.55 -11.55
N LEU A 142 -18.78 19.11 -11.08
CA LEU A 142 -17.73 19.74 -11.90
C LEU A 142 -16.62 18.71 -12.10
N GLU A 143 -16.48 18.19 -13.30
CA GLU A 143 -15.46 17.21 -13.62
C GLU A 143 -14.05 17.84 -13.54
N ARG A 144 -13.17 17.22 -12.76
CA ARG A 144 -11.76 17.63 -12.65
C ARG A 144 -10.94 16.92 -13.71
N PRO A 145 -10.01 17.62 -14.40
CA PRO A 145 -9.13 16.98 -15.36
C PRO A 145 -8.27 15.89 -14.73
N ILE A 146 -8.16 14.75 -15.40
CA ILE A 146 -7.27 13.65 -15.06
C ILE A 146 -6.37 13.37 -16.26
N GLN A 147 -5.04 13.35 -16.04
CA GLN A 147 -4.05 13.10 -17.10
C GLN A 147 -3.68 11.62 -17.20
N ASP A 148 -4.07 10.83 -16.22
CA ASP A 148 -3.79 9.41 -16.19
C ASP A 148 -4.71 8.62 -17.11
N SER A 149 -4.18 7.51 -17.65
CA SER A 149 -5.02 6.44 -18.19
C SER A 149 -5.75 5.70 -17.07
N PRO A 150 -6.96 5.17 -17.31
CA PRO A 150 -7.70 4.39 -16.30
C PRO A 150 -6.90 3.23 -15.70
N LEU A 151 -6.08 2.55 -16.52
CA LEU A 151 -5.15 1.50 -16.13
C LEU A 151 -3.73 2.00 -16.23
N GLY A 152 -2.84 1.56 -15.32
CA GLY A 152 -1.46 2.00 -15.27
C GLY A 152 -0.57 1.38 -16.36
N PRO A 153 0.54 2.05 -16.76
CA PRO A 153 1.49 1.51 -17.72
C PRO A 153 2.19 0.25 -17.16
N GLY A 154 2.39 -0.77 -18.00
CA GLY A 154 3.02 -2.03 -17.60
C GLY A 154 2.13 -2.97 -16.78
N TRP A 155 0.83 -2.66 -16.62
CA TRP A 155 -0.17 -3.60 -16.13
C TRP A 155 -0.50 -4.64 -17.21
N ALA A 156 -0.86 -5.86 -16.80
CA ALA A 156 -1.28 -6.85 -17.77
C ALA A 156 -2.68 -6.50 -18.29
N TRP A 157 -2.83 -6.47 -19.61
CA TRP A 157 -4.07 -6.04 -20.27
C TRP A 157 -5.28 -6.92 -19.90
N ASP A 158 -5.04 -8.20 -19.59
CA ASP A 158 -6.04 -9.19 -19.22
C ASP A 158 -6.45 -9.16 -17.74
N ASP A 159 -5.77 -8.32 -16.93
CA ASP A 159 -6.09 -8.13 -15.51
C ASP A 159 -7.33 -7.23 -15.28
N TYR A 160 -7.91 -6.60 -16.30
CA TYR A 160 -9.03 -5.63 -16.19
C TYR A 160 -10.27 -6.14 -15.44
N GLY A 161 -10.45 -7.44 -15.35
CA GLY A 161 -11.57 -8.09 -14.65
C GLY A 161 -11.29 -8.41 -13.17
N TYR A 162 -10.09 -8.16 -12.68
CA TYR A 162 -9.70 -8.46 -11.31
C TYR A 162 -9.72 -7.21 -10.43
N TYR A 163 -10.17 -7.36 -9.18
CA TYR A 163 -10.30 -6.26 -8.22
C TYR A 163 -9.00 -5.47 -7.98
N TYR A 164 -7.84 -6.12 -8.15
CA TYR A 164 -6.53 -5.48 -7.99
C TYR A 164 -6.10 -4.61 -9.19
N SER A 165 -6.88 -4.62 -10.29
CA SER A 165 -6.65 -3.82 -11.49
C SER A 165 -7.85 -2.90 -11.78
N THR A 166 -8.38 -2.27 -10.73
CA THR A 166 -9.51 -1.35 -10.82
C THR A 166 -9.10 -0.04 -11.49
N GLU A 167 -9.96 0.48 -12.36
CA GLU A 167 -9.75 1.73 -13.08
C GLU A 167 -9.63 2.93 -12.12
N LYS A 168 -8.62 3.77 -12.33
CA LYS A 168 -8.44 5.05 -11.64
C LYS A 168 -9.50 6.05 -12.08
N SER A 169 -9.90 6.96 -11.18
CA SER A 169 -10.87 8.00 -11.52
C SER A 169 -10.73 9.25 -10.66
N GLY A 170 -11.24 10.38 -11.18
CA GLY A 170 -11.20 11.65 -10.47
C GLY A 170 -12.15 11.72 -9.27
N MET A 171 -13.23 10.95 -9.29
CA MET A 171 -14.16 10.81 -8.18
C MET A 171 -14.67 9.37 -8.10
N PRO A 172 -13.92 8.51 -7.41
CA PRO A 172 -14.32 7.12 -7.17
C PRO A 172 -15.62 7.01 -6.39
N ILE A 173 -16.37 5.94 -6.67
CA ILE A 173 -17.56 5.57 -5.90
C ILE A 173 -17.63 4.06 -5.80
N TYR A 174 -17.96 3.51 -4.61
CA TYR A 174 -17.98 2.06 -4.36
C TYR A 174 -16.65 1.37 -4.66
N ALA A 175 -15.51 2.07 -4.44
CA ALA A 175 -14.17 1.60 -4.82
C ALA A 175 -14.06 1.19 -6.31
N ASN A 176 -14.91 1.74 -7.19
CA ASN A 176 -15.02 1.41 -8.61
C ASN A 176 -15.21 -0.11 -8.89
N VAL A 177 -15.83 -0.84 -7.95
CA VAL A 177 -16.15 -2.27 -8.10
C VAL A 177 -17.64 -2.53 -7.89
N VAL A 178 -18.12 -3.60 -8.53
CA VAL A 178 -19.40 -4.22 -8.18
C VAL A 178 -19.09 -5.41 -7.29
N ARG A 179 -19.65 -5.42 -6.08
CA ARG A 179 -19.56 -6.54 -5.15
C ARG A 179 -20.67 -7.51 -5.39
N PHE A 180 -20.33 -8.71 -5.84
CA PHE A 180 -21.26 -9.81 -6.04
C PHE A 180 -21.27 -10.73 -4.84
N GLN A 181 -22.45 -10.92 -4.25
CA GLN A 181 -22.65 -11.86 -3.13
C GLN A 181 -23.37 -13.11 -3.65
N PHE A 182 -22.69 -14.23 -3.58
CA PHE A 182 -23.25 -15.54 -3.86
C PHE A 182 -23.79 -16.14 -2.56
N LYS A 183 -25.04 -16.59 -2.60
CA LYS A 183 -25.68 -17.28 -1.48
C LYS A 183 -25.95 -18.73 -1.88
N LYS A 184 -25.77 -19.65 -0.91
CA LYS A 184 -26.05 -21.06 -1.11
C LYS A 184 -27.49 -21.25 -1.60
N PHE A 185 -27.68 -22.05 -2.61
CA PHE A 185 -28.99 -22.35 -3.25
C PHE A 185 -29.70 -21.14 -3.92
N VAL A 186 -29.01 -20.02 -4.12
CA VAL A 186 -29.53 -18.89 -4.89
C VAL A 186 -28.77 -18.77 -6.20
N PRO A 187 -29.40 -19.06 -7.37
CA PRO A 187 -28.70 -19.14 -8.64
C PRO A 187 -28.09 -17.81 -9.08
N LYS A 188 -28.76 -16.69 -8.82
CA LYS A 188 -28.31 -15.36 -9.25
C LYS A 188 -27.64 -14.63 -8.09
N PRO A 189 -26.41 -14.10 -8.27
CA PRO A 189 -25.75 -13.30 -7.24
C PRO A 189 -26.47 -11.96 -7.03
N LEU A 190 -26.38 -11.44 -5.80
CA LEU A 190 -26.78 -10.07 -5.50
C LEU A 190 -25.62 -9.13 -5.86
N ALA A 191 -25.94 -8.03 -6.55
CA ALA A 191 -24.96 -6.97 -6.85
C ALA A 191 -25.09 -5.81 -5.87
N TYR A 192 -23.94 -5.28 -5.44
CA TYR A 192 -23.87 -4.03 -4.71
C TYR A 192 -22.83 -3.10 -5.37
N PRO A 193 -23.21 -1.88 -5.76
CA PRO A 193 -24.55 -1.29 -5.65
C PRO A 193 -25.61 -2.00 -6.52
N SER A 194 -26.88 -1.90 -6.10
CA SER A 194 -28.03 -2.55 -6.73
C SER A 194 -28.30 -2.06 -8.16
N TYR A 195 -27.81 -0.88 -8.50
CA TYR A 195 -27.81 -0.32 -9.87
C TYR A 195 -27.35 -1.35 -10.91
N PHE A 196 -26.35 -2.16 -10.61
CA PHE A 196 -25.81 -3.16 -11.54
C PHE A 196 -26.65 -4.45 -11.65
N SER A 197 -27.72 -4.61 -10.87
CA SER A 197 -28.53 -5.85 -10.89
C SER A 197 -29.18 -6.13 -12.26
N SER A 198 -29.47 -5.08 -13.04
CA SER A 198 -30.02 -5.19 -14.41
C SER A 198 -28.94 -5.45 -15.48
N PHE A 199 -27.66 -5.38 -15.13
CA PHE A 199 -26.53 -5.58 -16.03
C PHE A 199 -25.93 -7.00 -15.92
N ILE A 200 -26.60 -7.92 -15.21
CA ILE A 200 -26.11 -9.28 -14.94
C ILE A 200 -26.87 -10.28 -15.81
N ASP A 201 -26.12 -10.99 -16.63
CA ASP A 201 -26.62 -12.08 -17.47
C ASP A 201 -26.12 -13.43 -16.94
N GLY A 202 -27.03 -14.43 -16.87
CA GLY A 202 -26.65 -15.80 -16.50
C GLY A 202 -25.96 -16.53 -17.65
N PHE A 203 -24.97 -17.38 -17.33
CA PHE A 203 -24.37 -18.30 -18.29
C PHE A 203 -25.17 -19.60 -18.41
N ALA A 204 -25.38 -20.05 -19.64
CA ALA A 204 -26.00 -21.34 -19.92
C ALA A 204 -25.03 -22.52 -19.73
N ASP A 205 -23.71 -22.30 -19.86
CA ASP A 205 -22.68 -23.37 -19.80
C ASP A 205 -21.77 -23.19 -18.57
N THR A 206 -22.08 -23.92 -17.51
CA THR A 206 -21.32 -23.94 -16.26
C THR A 206 -20.08 -24.84 -16.30
N THR A 207 -19.85 -25.58 -17.40
CA THR A 207 -18.71 -26.51 -17.51
C THR A 207 -17.41 -25.80 -17.81
N LEU A 208 -17.47 -24.65 -18.48
CA LEU A 208 -16.30 -23.87 -18.88
C LEU A 208 -15.81 -22.90 -17.78
N TYR A 209 -16.70 -22.50 -16.85
CA TYR A 209 -16.36 -21.52 -15.82
C TYR A 209 -16.97 -21.91 -14.47
N PRO A 210 -16.19 -22.55 -13.58
CA PRO A 210 -16.66 -22.79 -12.23
C PRO A 210 -16.75 -21.46 -11.50
N THR A 211 -17.97 -21.08 -11.09
CA THR A 211 -18.27 -20.01 -10.14
C THR A 211 -17.54 -18.66 -10.39
N TYR A 212 -17.80 -18.03 -11.53
CA TYR A 212 -17.21 -16.74 -11.86
C TYR A 212 -18.25 -15.69 -12.16
N VAL A 213 -17.99 -14.46 -11.67
CA VAL A 213 -18.49 -13.25 -12.32
C VAL A 213 -17.36 -12.68 -13.13
N GLN A 214 -17.63 -12.34 -14.37
CA GLN A 214 -16.70 -11.70 -15.27
C GLN A 214 -17.38 -10.51 -15.93
N ARG A 215 -16.70 -9.38 -16.00
CA ARG A 215 -17.14 -8.22 -16.76
C ARG A 215 -16.78 -8.38 -18.24
N ALA A 216 -17.64 -7.96 -19.13
CA ALA A 216 -17.30 -7.80 -20.55
C ALA A 216 -16.19 -6.73 -20.69
N GLN A 217 -15.25 -6.94 -21.63
CA GLN A 217 -14.08 -6.07 -21.77
C GLN A 217 -14.42 -4.60 -22.02
N HIS A 218 -15.45 -4.32 -22.82
CA HIS A 218 -15.79 -2.97 -23.28
C HIS A 218 -17.15 -2.46 -22.80
N SER A 219 -17.74 -3.11 -21.80
CA SER A 219 -19.02 -2.67 -21.23
C SER A 219 -19.19 -3.12 -19.78
N ASN A 220 -20.10 -2.46 -19.06
CA ASN A 220 -20.47 -2.82 -17.70
C ASN A 220 -21.53 -3.95 -17.66
N ARG A 221 -21.46 -4.91 -18.60
CA ARG A 221 -22.25 -6.15 -18.52
C ARG A 221 -21.43 -7.22 -17.81
N PHE A 222 -22.11 -7.94 -16.93
CA PHE A 222 -21.49 -8.98 -16.10
C PHE A 222 -22.14 -10.31 -16.43
N VAL A 223 -21.33 -11.33 -16.59
CA VAL A 223 -21.80 -12.69 -16.81
C VAL A 223 -21.35 -13.57 -15.64
N TYR A 224 -22.23 -14.43 -15.17
CA TYR A 224 -21.91 -15.33 -14.08
C TYR A 224 -22.28 -16.77 -14.41
N GLY A 225 -21.46 -17.71 -13.89
CA GLY A 225 -21.76 -19.13 -13.85
C GLY A 225 -21.82 -19.57 -12.39
N ALA A 226 -22.92 -20.14 -11.95
CA ALA A 226 -23.03 -20.72 -10.60
C ALA A 226 -23.45 -22.19 -10.71
N LYS A 227 -22.72 -23.08 -10.00
CA LYS A 227 -23.22 -24.41 -9.72
C LYS A 227 -24.18 -24.35 -8.53
N GLU A 228 -25.23 -25.15 -8.53
CA GLU A 228 -26.25 -25.19 -7.47
C GLU A 228 -25.69 -25.44 -6.06
N ASP A 229 -24.52 -26.09 -5.95
CA ASP A 229 -23.84 -26.45 -4.70
C ASP A 229 -22.79 -25.44 -4.22
N THR A 230 -22.79 -24.24 -4.75
CA THR A 230 -21.71 -23.30 -4.48
C THR A 230 -21.76 -22.77 -3.04
N LEU A 231 -20.61 -22.70 -2.39
CA LEU A 231 -20.43 -22.04 -1.10
C LEU A 231 -20.80 -20.55 -1.20
N ALA A 232 -21.35 -20.00 -0.12
CA ALA A 232 -21.54 -18.56 -0.03
C ALA A 232 -20.17 -17.85 -0.06
N PHE A 233 -20.00 -16.90 -0.95
CA PHE A 233 -18.78 -16.10 -1.08
C PHE A 233 -19.09 -14.73 -1.68
N THR A 234 -18.12 -13.85 -1.60
CA THR A 234 -18.19 -12.49 -2.15
C THR A 234 -17.08 -12.31 -3.19
N LYS A 235 -17.38 -11.65 -4.29
CA LYS A 235 -16.40 -11.30 -5.33
C LYS A 235 -16.61 -9.87 -5.80
N ASP A 236 -15.52 -9.10 -5.78
CA ASP A 236 -15.49 -7.76 -6.32
C ASP A 236 -14.97 -7.79 -7.76
N VAL A 237 -15.67 -7.11 -8.66
CA VAL A 237 -15.32 -7.02 -10.08
C VAL A 237 -15.35 -5.55 -10.50
N PRO A 238 -14.26 -5.00 -11.05
CA PRO A 238 -14.21 -3.60 -11.48
C PRO A 238 -15.27 -3.29 -12.52
N PHE A 239 -15.89 -2.11 -12.44
CA PHE A 239 -16.68 -1.58 -13.53
C PHE A 239 -15.90 -0.52 -14.33
N ILE A 240 -16.27 -0.31 -15.60
CA ILE A 240 -15.72 0.75 -16.43
C ILE A 240 -16.23 2.07 -15.89
N GLN A 241 -15.28 2.90 -15.46
CA GLN A 241 -15.57 4.21 -14.91
C GLN A 241 -15.77 5.25 -16.03
N SER A 242 -16.75 6.13 -15.82
CA SER A 242 -16.98 7.33 -16.60
C SER A 242 -17.75 8.35 -15.77
N THR A 243 -17.69 9.62 -16.15
CA THR A 243 -18.52 10.68 -15.55
C THR A 243 -20.00 10.29 -15.51
N THR A 244 -20.51 9.70 -16.59
CA THR A 244 -21.90 9.22 -16.65
C THR A 244 -22.16 8.08 -15.66
N THR A 245 -21.28 7.08 -15.58
CA THR A 245 -21.41 5.97 -14.62
C THR A 245 -21.38 6.48 -13.19
N PHE A 246 -20.44 7.36 -12.85
CA PHE A 246 -20.35 7.98 -11.53
C PHE A 246 -21.65 8.72 -11.16
N MET A 247 -22.12 9.62 -12.05
CA MET A 247 -23.33 10.39 -11.80
C MET A 247 -24.56 9.51 -11.59
N ARG A 248 -24.74 8.48 -12.42
CA ARG A 248 -25.87 7.52 -12.29
C ARG A 248 -25.83 6.74 -10.98
N LEU A 249 -24.65 6.28 -10.56
CA LEU A 249 -24.47 5.61 -9.27
C LEU A 249 -24.78 6.54 -8.09
N LEU A 250 -24.34 7.79 -8.18
CA LEU A 250 -24.59 8.78 -7.14
C LEU A 250 -26.08 9.16 -7.09
N GLU A 251 -26.73 9.37 -8.24
CA GLU A 251 -28.18 9.63 -8.36
C GLU A 251 -29.01 8.49 -7.78
N ASP A 252 -28.69 7.23 -8.16
CA ASP A 252 -29.37 6.03 -7.65
C ASP A 252 -29.29 5.95 -6.13
N THR A 253 -28.12 6.27 -5.57
CA THR A 253 -27.87 6.19 -4.12
C THR A 253 -28.50 7.37 -3.36
N LEU A 254 -28.45 8.58 -3.90
CA LEU A 254 -29.07 9.78 -3.30
C LEU A 254 -30.60 9.80 -3.45
N GLY A 255 -31.15 9.07 -4.43
CA GLY A 255 -32.56 9.12 -4.81
C GLY A 255 -32.97 10.47 -5.45
N ARG A 256 -32.00 11.20 -6.03
CA ARG A 256 -32.24 12.51 -6.66
C ARG A 256 -31.23 12.82 -7.76
N GLU A 257 -31.56 13.75 -8.63
CA GLU A 257 -30.76 14.17 -9.77
C GLU A 257 -29.44 14.83 -9.32
N VAL A 258 -28.37 14.53 -10.09
CA VAL A 258 -27.07 15.21 -10.04
C VAL A 258 -26.76 15.68 -11.47
N GLN A 259 -26.56 16.99 -11.65
CA GLN A 259 -26.32 17.58 -12.96
C GLN A 259 -24.85 17.77 -13.25
N LEU A 260 -24.44 17.60 -14.52
CA LEU A 260 -23.08 17.95 -14.93
C LEU A 260 -22.95 19.46 -15.05
N TYR A 261 -21.99 20.03 -14.31
CA TYR A 261 -21.66 21.46 -14.43
C TYR A 261 -20.77 21.69 -15.65
N ARG A 262 -21.38 22.09 -16.76
CA ARG A 262 -20.75 22.22 -18.09
C ARG A 262 -19.92 23.51 -18.21
N LYS A 263 -18.94 23.67 -17.34
CA LYS A 263 -17.91 24.74 -17.40
C LYS A 263 -16.52 24.11 -17.34
N PRO A 264 -15.50 24.78 -17.88
CA PRO A 264 -14.12 24.37 -17.62
C PRO A 264 -13.88 24.28 -16.13
N TYR A 265 -13.04 23.31 -15.71
CA TYR A 265 -12.66 23.16 -14.33
C TYR A 265 -12.00 24.45 -13.79
N TYR A 266 -12.31 24.77 -12.56
CA TYR A 266 -11.66 25.80 -11.75
C TYR A 266 -11.62 25.31 -10.29
N PRO A 267 -10.62 25.73 -9.49
CA PRO A 267 -10.53 25.33 -8.09
C PRO A 267 -11.76 25.78 -7.29
N LEU A 268 -12.36 24.88 -6.54
CA LEU A 268 -13.47 25.19 -5.64
C LEU A 268 -12.94 25.56 -4.26
N ALA A 269 -13.60 26.54 -3.62
CA ALA A 269 -13.05 27.24 -2.46
C ALA A 269 -13.02 26.44 -1.15
N GLN A 270 -13.85 25.40 -1.03
CA GLN A 270 -14.01 24.65 0.20
C GLN A 270 -13.72 23.17 -0.01
N THR A 271 -13.28 22.47 1.05
CA THR A 271 -12.99 21.04 1.02
C THR A 271 -13.85 20.31 2.04
N GLN A 272 -14.54 19.28 1.61
CA GLN A 272 -15.19 18.30 2.48
C GLN A 272 -14.20 17.17 2.75
N TYR A 273 -13.92 16.89 4.02
CA TYR A 273 -13.09 15.76 4.44
C TYR A 273 -13.94 14.53 4.77
N ASN A 274 -13.35 13.33 4.66
CA ASN A 274 -14.07 12.08 4.80
C ASN A 274 -13.62 11.28 6.03
N ILE A 275 -12.40 10.75 6.03
CA ILE A 275 -11.89 9.76 6.99
C ILE A 275 -10.46 10.13 7.39
N PRO A 276 -9.99 9.76 8.60
CA PRO A 276 -8.58 9.92 8.97
C PRO A 276 -7.65 9.23 7.97
N SER A 277 -6.58 9.90 7.58
CA SER A 277 -5.64 9.41 6.57
C SER A 277 -5.00 8.08 6.98
N ASP A 278 -4.68 7.90 8.26
CA ASP A 278 -4.09 6.66 8.78
C ASP A 278 -4.97 5.43 8.56
N SER A 279 -6.30 5.60 8.60
CA SER A 279 -7.25 4.50 8.30
C SER A 279 -7.11 4.02 6.84
N VAL A 280 -6.89 4.95 5.91
CA VAL A 280 -6.68 4.65 4.49
C VAL A 280 -5.28 4.07 4.25
N TYR A 281 -4.26 4.62 4.90
CA TYR A 281 -2.89 4.08 4.84
C TYR A 281 -2.83 2.66 5.41
N ARG A 282 -3.49 2.41 6.53
CA ARG A 282 -3.61 1.09 7.12
C ARG A 282 -4.25 0.10 6.13
N ARG A 283 -5.36 0.45 5.47
CA ARG A 283 -5.97 -0.41 4.45
C ARG A 283 -5.00 -0.71 3.31
N MET A 284 -4.37 0.32 2.74
CA MET A 284 -3.39 0.16 1.68
C MET A 284 -2.27 -0.81 2.05
N MET A 285 -1.74 -0.70 3.26
CA MET A 285 -0.59 -1.49 3.70
C MET A 285 -1.00 -2.89 4.17
N GLN A 286 -2.05 -3.03 4.99
CA GLN A 286 -2.50 -4.29 5.57
C GLN A 286 -3.06 -5.25 4.51
N LEU A 287 -3.96 -4.76 3.66
CA LEU A 287 -4.61 -5.56 2.62
C LEU A 287 -3.91 -5.49 1.27
N SER A 288 -2.85 -4.68 1.17
CA SER A 288 -2.15 -4.44 -0.09
C SER A 288 -3.07 -3.90 -1.19
N ASP A 289 -4.01 -3.02 -0.83
CA ASP A 289 -5.04 -2.49 -1.72
C ASP A 289 -4.41 -1.64 -2.84
N ASN A 290 -4.50 -2.13 -4.08
CA ASN A 290 -3.91 -1.46 -5.23
C ASN A 290 -4.69 -0.21 -5.60
N PHE A 291 -6.03 -0.29 -5.57
CA PHE A 291 -6.87 0.84 -5.94
C PHE A 291 -6.64 2.04 -5.01
N VAL A 292 -6.60 1.80 -3.71
CA VAL A 292 -6.28 2.83 -2.73
C VAL A 292 -4.91 3.44 -3.00
N ALA A 293 -3.90 2.63 -3.32
CA ALA A 293 -2.55 3.14 -3.61
C ALA A 293 -2.49 4.05 -4.84
N GLU A 294 -3.17 3.67 -5.93
CA GLU A 294 -3.23 4.49 -7.15
C GLU A 294 -3.99 5.80 -6.90
N GLN A 295 -5.12 5.74 -6.21
CA GLN A 295 -5.91 6.91 -5.89
C GLN A 295 -5.18 7.88 -4.96
N LEU A 296 -4.39 7.40 -4.01
CA LEU A 296 -3.59 8.24 -3.13
C LEU A 296 -2.56 9.08 -3.91
N LEU A 297 -1.93 8.54 -4.95
CA LEU A 297 -1.03 9.35 -5.80
C LEU A 297 -1.79 10.42 -6.57
N LEU A 298 -2.98 10.12 -7.09
CA LEU A 298 -3.85 11.12 -7.71
C LEU A 298 -4.26 12.20 -6.71
N MET A 299 -4.58 11.82 -5.48
CA MET A 299 -4.91 12.75 -4.40
C MET A 299 -3.75 13.66 -4.05
N CYS A 300 -2.52 13.16 -4.02
CA CYS A 300 -1.32 13.96 -3.79
C CYS A 300 -1.20 15.07 -4.84
N SER A 301 -1.40 14.76 -6.12
CA SER A 301 -1.40 15.80 -7.16
C SER A 301 -2.57 16.78 -6.97
N SER A 302 -3.75 16.30 -6.57
CA SER A 302 -4.93 17.14 -6.37
C SER A 302 -4.77 18.20 -5.27
N ALA A 303 -3.89 17.94 -4.30
CA ALA A 303 -3.59 18.88 -3.22
C ALA A 303 -2.73 20.07 -3.69
N GLN A 304 -2.05 19.96 -4.84
CA GLN A 304 -1.09 20.94 -5.34
C GLN A 304 -1.42 21.48 -6.74
N LYS A 305 -2.28 20.79 -7.47
CA LYS A 305 -2.58 21.05 -8.88
C LYS A 305 -4.07 20.99 -9.16
N ASP A 306 -4.49 21.64 -10.23
CA ASP A 306 -5.88 21.56 -10.73
C ASP A 306 -6.17 20.26 -11.49
N THR A 307 -5.15 19.51 -11.86
CA THR A 307 -5.24 18.26 -12.62
C THR A 307 -4.73 17.09 -11.79
N LEU A 308 -5.45 15.98 -11.83
CA LEU A 308 -5.04 14.72 -11.22
C LEU A 308 -4.00 14.02 -12.10
N SER A 309 -2.83 13.69 -11.54
CA SER A 309 -1.73 13.05 -12.28
C SER A 309 -0.81 12.25 -11.37
N THR A 310 -0.73 10.94 -11.61
CA THR A 310 0.23 10.05 -10.95
C THR A 310 1.67 10.42 -11.34
N GLU A 311 1.92 10.67 -12.63
CA GLU A 311 3.24 11.04 -13.15
C GLU A 311 3.77 12.31 -12.47
N TRP A 312 2.95 13.35 -12.41
CA TRP A 312 3.35 14.58 -11.74
C TRP A 312 3.72 14.36 -10.26
N THR A 313 2.94 13.54 -9.53
CA THR A 313 3.24 13.23 -8.11
C THR A 313 4.56 12.50 -7.98
N ILE A 314 4.82 11.52 -8.84
CA ILE A 314 6.05 10.75 -8.84
C ILE A 314 7.25 11.65 -9.14
N ASP A 315 7.17 12.50 -10.16
CA ASP A 315 8.24 13.43 -10.54
C ASP A 315 8.51 14.44 -9.41
N TYR A 316 7.45 15.04 -8.86
CA TYR A 316 7.57 15.99 -7.76
C TYR A 316 8.25 15.37 -6.53
N MET A 317 7.85 14.17 -6.15
CA MET A 317 8.45 13.45 -5.02
C MET A 317 9.91 13.06 -5.31
N THR A 318 10.19 12.60 -6.52
CA THR A 318 11.54 12.19 -6.93
C THR A 318 12.51 13.37 -6.91
N GLU A 319 12.08 14.53 -7.40
CA GLU A 319 12.92 15.72 -7.48
C GLU A 319 13.12 16.44 -6.14
N ASN A 320 12.11 16.45 -5.26
CA ASN A 320 12.13 17.26 -4.06
C ASN A 320 12.40 16.49 -2.75
N TYR A 321 12.10 15.18 -2.71
CA TYR A 321 12.15 14.39 -1.49
C TYR A 321 12.94 13.09 -1.59
N LEU A 322 13.26 12.64 -2.82
CA LEU A 322 13.93 11.36 -3.08
C LEU A 322 15.20 11.53 -3.92
N ASN A 323 15.69 12.76 -4.08
CA ASN A 323 16.91 13.09 -4.84
C ASN A 323 18.21 12.69 -4.11
N ASP A 324 18.13 12.37 -2.82
CA ASP A 324 19.22 11.92 -1.94
C ASP A 324 19.31 10.40 -1.79
N LEU A 325 18.47 9.65 -2.49
CA LEU A 325 18.47 8.19 -2.42
C LEU A 325 19.77 7.61 -3.02
N PRO A 326 20.31 6.49 -2.44
CA PRO A 326 21.57 5.91 -2.90
C PRO A 326 21.53 5.42 -4.35
N ASP A 327 20.36 4.98 -4.83
CA ASP A 327 20.13 4.64 -6.24
C ASP A 327 18.80 5.24 -6.69
N ARG A 328 18.77 5.78 -7.89
CA ARG A 328 17.56 6.37 -8.46
C ARG A 328 16.52 5.27 -8.73
N PRO A 329 15.34 5.30 -8.11
CA PRO A 329 14.28 4.32 -8.40
C PRO A 329 13.68 4.57 -9.79
N VAL A 330 13.20 3.50 -10.43
CA VAL A 330 12.19 3.58 -11.49
C VAL A 330 10.84 3.39 -10.82
N TRP A 331 10.13 4.48 -10.60
CA TRP A 331 8.81 4.48 -9.95
C TRP A 331 7.76 4.88 -10.98
N VAL A 332 6.76 4.02 -11.21
CA VAL A 332 5.84 4.12 -12.36
C VAL A 332 4.38 4.20 -11.95
N ASP A 333 4.00 3.53 -10.84
CA ASP A 333 2.62 3.51 -10.34
C ASP A 333 2.57 3.50 -8.80
N GLY A 334 1.38 3.67 -8.25
CA GLY A 334 1.20 3.70 -6.80
C GLY A 334 1.20 2.33 -6.14
N SER A 335 0.76 1.31 -6.85
CA SER A 335 0.46 -0.01 -6.29
C SER A 335 1.61 -1.02 -6.39
N GLY A 336 2.50 -0.84 -7.36
CA GLY A 336 3.50 -1.82 -7.73
C GLY A 336 2.96 -2.95 -8.63
N LEU A 337 1.80 -2.76 -9.24
CA LEU A 337 1.25 -3.68 -10.23
C LEU A 337 2.05 -3.60 -11.55
N SER A 338 2.57 -2.43 -11.87
CA SER A 338 3.46 -2.21 -13.01
C SER A 338 4.73 -3.05 -12.89
N ARG A 339 5.00 -3.83 -13.93
CA ARG A 339 6.25 -4.59 -14.04
C ARG A 339 7.46 -3.72 -14.41
N TYR A 340 7.24 -2.44 -14.67
CA TYR A 340 8.30 -1.46 -14.98
C TYR A 340 8.91 -0.82 -13.73
N ASN A 341 8.27 -0.93 -12.56
CA ASN A 341 8.89 -0.49 -11.32
C ASN A 341 10.19 -1.26 -11.04
N MET A 342 11.27 -0.52 -10.73
CA MET A 342 12.55 -1.09 -10.33
C MET A 342 13.16 -0.31 -9.18
N GLN A 343 13.57 -1.02 -8.13
CA GLN A 343 14.12 -0.46 -6.91
C GLN A 343 15.23 -1.35 -6.37
N THR A 344 16.17 -0.75 -5.65
CA THR A 344 17.23 -1.51 -4.97
C THR A 344 16.88 -1.69 -3.49
N PRO A 345 17.35 -2.78 -2.83
CA PRO A 345 17.12 -2.97 -1.38
C PRO A 345 17.59 -1.78 -0.53
N ARG A 346 18.76 -1.18 -0.84
CA ARG A 346 19.27 -0.03 -0.06
C ARG A 346 18.44 1.24 -0.29
N THR A 347 17.93 1.47 -1.49
CA THR A 347 16.97 2.56 -1.77
C THR A 347 15.66 2.36 -0.99
N MET A 348 15.14 1.13 -0.95
CA MET A 348 13.93 0.81 -0.17
C MET A 348 14.14 1.07 1.33
N VAL A 349 15.30 0.69 1.88
CA VAL A 349 15.67 0.98 3.28
C VAL A 349 15.71 2.49 3.51
N SER A 350 16.32 3.28 2.61
CA SER A 350 16.37 4.74 2.75
C SER A 350 14.97 5.39 2.72
N VAL A 351 14.06 4.90 1.89
CA VAL A 351 12.67 5.39 1.89
C VAL A 351 11.95 5.01 3.20
N LEU A 352 12.19 3.80 3.72
CA LEU A 352 11.65 3.40 5.02
C LEU A 352 12.19 4.24 6.18
N GLN A 353 13.45 4.69 6.15
CA GLN A 353 14.00 5.64 7.14
C GLN A 353 13.23 6.98 7.09
N LYS A 354 12.91 7.47 5.89
CA LYS A 354 12.10 8.68 5.72
C LYS A 354 10.65 8.48 6.25
N VAL A 355 10.05 7.32 5.99
CA VAL A 355 8.73 6.94 6.54
C VAL A 355 8.78 6.86 8.06
N ASP A 356 9.82 6.25 8.65
CA ASP A 356 10.04 6.13 10.08
C ASP A 356 10.07 7.51 10.77
N SER A 357 10.78 8.46 10.18
CA SER A 357 10.90 9.82 10.70
C SER A 357 9.56 10.58 10.75
N LEU A 358 8.59 10.22 9.89
CA LEU A 358 7.26 10.84 9.83
C LEU A 358 6.21 10.13 10.68
N LEU A 359 6.32 8.81 10.85
CA LEU A 359 5.31 8.00 11.55
C LEU A 359 5.62 7.80 13.04
N GLY A 360 6.86 7.46 13.36
CA GLY A 360 7.23 6.94 14.67
C GLY A 360 6.67 5.52 14.92
N ASP A 361 7.09 4.90 16.01
CA ASP A 361 6.83 3.47 16.29
C ASP A 361 5.35 3.14 16.43
N GLU A 362 4.55 3.99 17.07
CA GLU A 362 3.13 3.74 17.31
C GLU A 362 2.36 3.63 15.99
N ARG A 363 2.52 4.60 15.08
CA ARG A 363 1.83 4.60 13.80
C ARG A 363 2.34 3.50 12.87
N ILE A 364 3.65 3.17 12.92
CA ILE A 364 4.22 2.02 12.20
C ILE A 364 3.49 0.73 12.57
N ARG A 365 3.30 0.47 13.87
CA ARG A 365 2.62 -0.73 14.39
C ARG A 365 1.14 -0.81 13.98
N ILE A 366 0.50 0.33 13.75
CA ILE A 366 -0.90 0.42 13.29
C ILE A 366 -1.01 0.23 11.78
N ILE A 367 -0.12 0.86 11.01
CA ILE A 367 -0.23 0.96 9.55
C ILE A 367 0.35 -0.28 8.86
N PHE A 368 1.52 -0.78 9.31
CA PHE A 368 2.16 -1.92 8.66
C PHE A 368 1.57 -3.27 9.11
N PRO A 369 1.50 -4.27 8.21
CA PRO A 369 1.19 -5.65 8.60
C PRO A 369 2.15 -6.18 9.67
N ALA A 370 1.59 -6.82 10.70
CA ALA A 370 2.34 -7.37 11.83
C ALA A 370 2.49 -8.90 11.70
N GLY A 371 3.72 -9.39 11.76
CA GLY A 371 4.05 -10.81 11.60
C GLY A 371 3.33 -11.70 12.61
N GLY A 372 2.61 -12.73 12.12
CA GLY A 372 1.81 -13.65 12.93
C GLY A 372 0.53 -13.05 13.51
N VAL A 373 0.13 -11.82 13.10
CA VAL A 373 -1.01 -11.12 13.73
C VAL A 373 -1.94 -10.49 12.71
N SER A 374 -1.44 -9.81 11.68
CA SER A 374 -2.33 -9.07 10.78
C SER A 374 -1.82 -8.92 9.36
N GLY A 375 -2.78 -8.69 8.44
CA GLY A 375 -2.53 -8.36 7.06
C GLY A 375 -1.83 -9.46 6.28
N THR A 376 -1.05 -9.09 5.29
CA THR A 376 -0.42 -10.06 4.36
C THR A 376 0.70 -10.92 4.98
N VAL A 377 1.02 -10.73 6.25
CA VAL A 377 2.00 -11.52 7.03
C VAL A 377 1.39 -12.20 8.27
N GLU A 378 0.06 -12.26 8.37
CA GLU A 378 -0.64 -12.85 9.52
C GLU A 378 -0.32 -14.32 9.77
N ASP A 379 -0.03 -15.10 8.71
CA ASP A 379 0.36 -16.51 8.77
C ASP A 379 1.88 -16.71 8.77
N TRP A 380 2.70 -15.64 8.81
CA TRP A 380 4.12 -15.65 8.62
C TRP A 380 4.84 -14.78 9.65
N TYR A 381 6.11 -15.09 9.93
CA TYR A 381 6.98 -14.30 10.81
C TYR A 381 6.42 -14.15 12.23
N ALA A 382 5.66 -15.14 12.70
CA ALA A 382 5.07 -15.13 14.03
C ALA A 382 6.15 -15.17 15.11
N ASN A 383 6.01 -14.36 16.16
CA ASN A 383 6.79 -14.53 17.38
C ASN A 383 6.07 -15.52 18.29
N PRO A 384 6.66 -16.69 18.60
CA PRO A 384 6.01 -17.68 19.46
C PRO A 384 5.79 -17.21 20.89
N VAL A 385 6.55 -16.17 21.31
CA VAL A 385 6.46 -15.59 22.66
C VAL A 385 6.59 -14.08 22.57
N GLY A 386 5.54 -13.36 22.96
CA GLY A 386 5.55 -11.89 23.03
C GLY A 386 4.99 -11.20 21.81
N GLU A 387 5.29 -9.92 21.69
CA GLU A 387 4.82 -9.02 20.64
C GLU A 387 5.42 -9.36 19.26
N PRO A 388 4.74 -9.00 18.17
CA PRO A 388 5.29 -9.13 16.82
C PRO A 388 6.66 -8.45 16.71
N TYR A 389 7.61 -9.13 16.06
CA TYR A 389 8.94 -8.58 15.84
C TYR A 389 9.14 -8.02 14.43
N ILE A 390 8.20 -8.28 13.51
CA ILE A 390 8.19 -7.79 12.12
C ILE A 390 6.95 -6.93 11.90
N PHE A 391 7.13 -5.74 11.33
CA PHE A 391 6.09 -4.88 10.79
C PHE A 391 6.49 -4.52 9.36
N ALA A 392 5.92 -5.22 8.37
CA ALA A 392 6.47 -5.16 7.02
C ALA A 392 5.41 -5.30 5.92
N LYS A 393 5.71 -4.66 4.79
CA LYS A 393 4.93 -4.77 3.56
C LYS A 393 5.46 -5.89 2.69
N THR A 394 4.58 -6.79 2.28
CA THR A 394 4.88 -7.79 1.24
C THR A 394 4.69 -7.21 -0.15
N GLY A 395 5.41 -7.76 -1.12
CA GLY A 395 5.18 -7.54 -2.54
C GLY A 395 5.27 -8.86 -3.30
N THR A 396 4.22 -9.25 -4.03
CA THR A 396 4.21 -10.51 -4.77
C THR A 396 3.61 -10.31 -6.16
N LEU A 397 4.35 -10.73 -7.16
CA LEU A 397 3.92 -10.95 -8.54
C LEU A 397 4.40 -12.33 -8.99
N SER A 398 3.98 -12.80 -10.15
CA SER A 398 4.47 -14.07 -10.71
C SER A 398 5.99 -14.09 -10.77
N GLY A 399 6.64 -15.04 -10.07
CA GLY A 399 8.09 -15.17 -9.98
C GLY A 399 8.82 -14.06 -9.21
N LYS A 400 8.12 -13.29 -8.37
CA LYS A 400 8.69 -12.19 -7.57
C LYS A 400 8.08 -12.17 -6.17
N HIS A 401 8.93 -12.03 -5.15
CA HIS A 401 8.49 -11.86 -3.76
C HIS A 401 9.43 -10.92 -3.01
N CYS A 402 8.86 -9.91 -2.36
CA CYS A 402 9.59 -8.92 -1.59
C CYS A 402 8.96 -8.75 -0.22
N LEU A 403 9.77 -8.38 0.77
CA LEU A 403 9.34 -8.00 2.11
C LEU A 403 10.23 -6.85 2.59
N SER A 404 9.64 -5.72 2.95
CA SER A 404 10.39 -4.56 3.43
C SER A 404 9.63 -3.88 4.57
N GLY A 405 10.37 -3.43 5.59
CA GLY A 405 9.76 -2.81 6.77
C GLY A 405 10.69 -2.77 7.97
N PHE A 406 10.13 -2.97 9.15
CA PHE A 406 10.76 -2.79 10.44
C PHE A 406 10.87 -4.12 11.19
N LEU A 407 12.02 -4.33 11.83
CA LEU A 407 12.29 -5.48 12.69
C LEU A 407 12.70 -4.96 14.07
N TYR A 408 12.00 -5.39 15.12
CA TYR A 408 12.35 -5.07 16.51
C TYR A 408 13.03 -6.27 17.12
N THR A 409 14.32 -6.14 17.45
CA THR A 409 15.14 -7.24 17.97
C THR A 409 14.70 -7.64 19.38
N ARG A 410 15.11 -8.83 19.82
CA ARG A 410 14.87 -9.32 21.19
C ARG A 410 15.44 -8.37 22.27
N ARG A 411 16.43 -7.55 21.91
CA ARG A 411 17.05 -6.54 22.79
C ARG A 411 16.38 -5.17 22.69
N GLY A 412 15.26 -5.07 21.96
CA GLY A 412 14.50 -3.84 21.81
C GLY A 412 15.04 -2.86 20.78
N LYS A 413 16.02 -3.24 19.96
CA LYS A 413 16.51 -2.39 18.87
C LYS A 413 15.60 -2.45 17.67
N LYS A 414 15.33 -1.30 17.08
CA LYS A 414 14.64 -1.20 15.79
C LYS A 414 15.67 -1.30 14.66
N LEU A 415 15.38 -2.15 13.67
CA LEU A 415 16.11 -2.27 12.42
C LEU A 415 15.16 -2.03 11.25
N ILE A 416 15.66 -1.51 10.15
CA ILE A 416 14.93 -1.31 8.91
C ILE A 416 15.50 -2.27 7.87
N PHE A 417 14.65 -3.00 7.15
CA PHE A 417 15.12 -4.01 6.21
C PHE A 417 14.35 -4.02 4.90
N SER A 418 15.01 -4.52 3.87
CA SER A 418 14.41 -4.86 2.58
C SER A 418 14.98 -6.17 2.06
N PHE A 419 14.10 -7.12 1.72
CA PHE A 419 14.44 -8.40 1.14
C PHE A 419 13.68 -8.58 -0.17
N MET A 420 14.39 -8.78 -1.30
CA MET A 420 13.82 -8.83 -2.63
C MET A 420 14.29 -10.07 -3.39
N HIS A 421 13.33 -10.83 -3.95
CA HIS A 421 13.59 -12.02 -4.77
C HIS A 421 12.85 -11.90 -6.10
N ASN A 422 13.58 -12.07 -7.19
CA ASN A 422 13.01 -12.04 -8.53
C ASN A 422 13.44 -13.26 -9.35
N ASN A 423 12.62 -13.61 -10.34
CA ASN A 423 12.90 -14.61 -11.36
C ASN A 423 13.08 -16.03 -10.78
N TYR A 424 12.14 -16.49 -9.98
CA TYR A 424 12.03 -17.86 -9.52
C TYR A 424 10.77 -18.53 -10.09
N VAL A 425 10.76 -19.87 -10.12
CA VAL A 425 9.66 -20.68 -10.67
C VAL A 425 8.91 -21.50 -9.61
N THR A 426 9.41 -21.53 -8.38
CA THR A 426 8.80 -22.25 -7.25
C THR A 426 7.69 -21.41 -6.58
N SER A 427 7.01 -21.96 -5.56
CA SER A 427 6.07 -21.19 -4.75
C SER A 427 6.80 -20.13 -3.91
N SER A 428 6.20 -18.95 -3.77
CA SER A 428 6.70 -17.89 -2.88
C SER A 428 6.77 -18.33 -1.41
N SER A 429 5.99 -19.34 -1.00
CA SER A 429 6.04 -19.90 0.37
C SER A 429 7.41 -20.45 0.73
N VAL A 430 8.13 -21.03 -0.23
CA VAL A 430 9.51 -21.53 -0.01
C VAL A 430 10.44 -20.38 0.36
N PHE A 431 10.32 -19.24 -0.29
CA PHE A 431 11.08 -18.04 0.02
C PHE A 431 10.70 -17.44 1.38
N LYS A 432 9.40 -17.39 1.70
CA LYS A 432 8.92 -16.89 2.99
C LYS A 432 9.49 -17.67 4.17
N VAL A 433 9.52 -19.01 4.09
CA VAL A 433 10.12 -19.85 5.14
C VAL A 433 11.61 -19.53 5.34
N GLU A 434 12.37 -19.41 4.26
CA GLU A 434 13.80 -19.14 4.34
C GLU A 434 14.09 -17.70 4.80
N MET A 435 13.31 -16.73 4.35
CA MET A 435 13.37 -15.34 4.83
C MET A 435 13.05 -15.27 6.33
N GLU A 436 12.03 -15.99 6.79
CA GLU A 436 11.67 -16.05 8.21
C GLU A 436 12.82 -16.59 9.06
N ARG A 437 13.46 -17.69 8.60
CA ARG A 437 14.63 -18.25 9.27
C ARG A 437 15.77 -17.24 9.45
N ILE A 438 16.04 -16.45 8.40
CA ILE A 438 17.10 -15.43 8.42
C ILE A 438 16.73 -14.24 9.31
N LEU A 439 15.51 -13.70 9.15
CA LEU A 439 15.05 -12.55 9.94
C LEU A 439 14.89 -12.90 11.41
N ARG A 440 14.49 -14.13 11.74
CA ARG A 440 14.45 -14.62 13.14
C ARG A 440 15.84 -14.66 13.77
N ARG A 441 16.85 -15.09 13.03
CA ARG A 441 18.22 -15.04 13.51
C ARG A 441 18.68 -13.61 13.81
N VAL A 442 18.34 -12.65 12.95
CA VAL A 442 18.59 -11.22 13.22
C VAL A 442 17.88 -10.76 14.48
N TYR A 443 16.60 -11.15 14.66
CA TYR A 443 15.81 -10.85 15.86
C TYR A 443 16.48 -11.35 17.14
N GLU A 444 17.03 -12.56 17.13
CA GLU A 444 17.61 -13.22 18.31
C GLU A 444 19.02 -12.73 18.65
N GLU A 445 19.85 -12.48 17.65
CA GLU A 445 21.28 -12.29 17.81
C GLU A 445 21.74 -10.80 17.73
N TYR A 446 21.00 -9.92 17.06
CA TYR A 446 21.33 -8.49 17.00
C TYR A 446 20.81 -7.76 18.23
#